data_3ab1f43bb6e608efc2432141105e22ae
#
_entry.id   3ab1f43bb6e608efc2432141105e22ae
#
_cell.length_a   1.000
_cell.length_b   1.000
_cell.length_c   1.000
_cell.angle_alpha   90.00
_cell.angle_beta   90.00
_cell.angle_gamma   90.00
#
_symmetry.space_group_name_H-M   'P 1'
#
loop_
_entity.id
_entity.type
_entity.pdbx_description
1 polymer ?
#
loop_
_entity_poly.entity_id
_entity_poly.type
_entity_poly.pdbx_seq_one_letter_code
_entity_poly.pdbx_strand_id
1 'polypeptide(L)'
;MCNNYKMDMNLRIWLHFIILAIILLFTIAHMLYMLIAFDNYTIVKLFYITIMIGAIYILVQPHTLLPFLGHSAFPSTVIVDEKYPKDYSYQYVLALPEYNNDKKVIYWAAKEDKDNSKVFDNPWVAYDNYDNVGVTRIKNGEAVIKLHLPNGYKVGMGKEVKPHFHYRVCCNKNIMLSKVYTVYI
;
A
#
# COMPACT_ATOMS: atom_id res chain seq x y z
N MET A 1 -15.36 -11.36 20.28
CA MET A 1 -15.05 -12.30 19.19
C MET A 1 -14.11 -11.79 18.10
N CYS A 2 -13.88 -10.48 17.94
CA CYS A 2 -12.96 -9.95 16.92
C CYS A 2 -11.44 -10.04 17.22
N ASN A 3 -11.03 -10.23 18.48
CA ASN A 3 -9.60 -10.21 18.83
C ASN A 3 -8.79 -11.42 18.31
N ASN A 4 -9.41 -12.60 18.21
CA ASN A 4 -8.71 -13.79 17.71
C ASN A 4 -8.51 -13.74 16.18
N TYR A 5 -9.36 -13.03 15.44
CA TYR A 5 -9.25 -12.90 13.99
C TYR A 5 -8.09 -11.98 13.57
N LYS A 6 -7.77 -10.95 14.37
CA LYS A 6 -6.66 -10.01 14.05
C LYS A 6 -5.29 -10.70 14.11
N MET A 7 -5.08 -11.58 15.08
CA MET A 7 -3.79 -12.27 15.24
C MET A 7 -3.58 -13.33 14.15
N ASP A 8 -4.64 -14.07 13.78
CA ASP A 8 -4.59 -15.10 12.73
C ASP A 8 -4.36 -14.48 11.32
N MET A 9 -4.96 -13.34 11.02
CA MET A 9 -4.79 -12.66 9.74
C MET A 9 -3.38 -12.10 9.56
N ASN A 10 -2.76 -11.56 10.62
CA ASN A 10 -1.37 -11.10 10.60
C ASN A 10 -0.40 -12.26 10.35
N LEU A 11 -0.59 -13.37 11.04
CA LEU A 11 0.26 -14.54 10.88
C LEU A 11 0.18 -15.08 9.45
N ARG A 12 -1.02 -15.13 8.85
CA ARG A 12 -1.22 -15.58 7.45
C ARG A 12 -0.54 -14.66 6.44
N ILE A 13 -0.63 -13.33 6.62
CA ILE A 13 0.03 -12.36 5.75
C ILE A 13 1.55 -12.52 5.83
N TRP A 14 2.11 -12.61 7.04
CA TRP A 14 3.54 -12.81 7.24
C TRP A 14 4.01 -14.15 6.69
N LEU A 15 3.25 -15.22 6.90
CA LEU A 15 3.57 -16.54 6.37
C LEU A 15 3.58 -16.54 4.85
N HIS A 16 2.58 -15.93 4.21
CA HIS A 16 2.52 -15.79 2.76
C HIS A 16 3.72 -15.01 2.21
N PHE A 17 4.07 -13.89 2.83
CA PHE A 17 5.25 -13.09 2.51
C PHE A 17 6.54 -13.92 2.59
N ILE A 18 6.75 -14.62 3.71
CA ILE A 18 7.95 -15.44 3.93
C ILE A 18 8.05 -16.56 2.89
N ILE A 19 6.95 -17.28 2.64
CA ILE A 19 6.93 -18.37 1.65
C ILE A 19 7.24 -17.84 0.25
N LEU A 20 6.61 -16.74 -0.16
CA LEU A 20 6.86 -16.13 -1.47
C LEU A 20 8.31 -15.67 -1.61
N ALA A 21 8.86 -15.00 -0.60
CA ALA A 21 10.26 -14.57 -0.59
C ALA A 21 11.23 -15.77 -0.69
N ILE A 22 10.98 -16.84 0.04
CA ILE A 22 11.78 -18.08 -0.01
C ILE A 22 11.73 -18.67 -1.41
N ILE A 23 10.55 -18.84 -2.01
CA ILE A 23 10.40 -19.41 -3.36
C ILE A 23 11.18 -18.57 -4.39
N LEU A 24 11.04 -17.24 -4.34
CA LEU A 24 11.74 -16.33 -5.26
C LEU A 24 13.26 -16.39 -5.08
N LEU A 25 13.76 -16.43 -3.84
CA LEU A 25 15.19 -16.55 -3.57
C LEU A 25 15.75 -17.88 -4.03
N PHE A 26 15.05 -18.99 -3.78
CA PHE A 26 15.44 -20.31 -4.31
C PHE A 26 15.46 -20.34 -5.85
N THR A 27 14.46 -19.71 -6.48
CA THR A 27 14.42 -19.59 -7.94
C THR A 27 15.64 -18.84 -8.47
N ILE A 28 15.98 -17.69 -7.88
CA ILE A 28 17.17 -16.91 -8.26
C ILE A 28 18.46 -17.71 -8.07
N ALA A 29 18.62 -18.37 -6.92
CA ALA A 29 19.80 -19.19 -6.64
C ALA A 29 19.95 -20.36 -7.60
N HIS A 30 18.84 -21.04 -7.92
CA HIS A 30 18.82 -22.11 -8.93
C HIS A 30 19.19 -21.59 -10.32
N MET A 31 18.66 -20.44 -10.74
CA MET A 31 19.00 -19.84 -12.03
C MET A 31 20.49 -19.47 -12.12
N LEU A 32 21.07 -18.91 -11.06
CA LEU A 32 22.51 -18.62 -10.98
C LEU A 32 23.35 -19.90 -11.11
N TYR A 33 22.96 -20.96 -10.39
CA TYR A 33 23.62 -22.26 -10.51
C TYR A 33 23.58 -22.80 -11.94
N MET A 34 22.42 -22.75 -12.60
CA MET A 34 22.25 -23.22 -13.99
C MET A 34 23.04 -22.39 -15.00
N LEU A 35 23.19 -21.07 -14.78
CA LEU A 35 24.05 -20.21 -15.61
C LEU A 35 25.53 -20.60 -15.55
N ILE A 36 25.99 -21.11 -14.41
CA ILE A 36 27.37 -21.60 -14.23
C ILE A 36 27.52 -23.01 -14.82
N ALA A 37 26.55 -23.92 -14.57
CA ALA A 37 26.62 -25.32 -14.94
C ALA A 37 26.53 -25.55 -16.46
N PHE A 38 25.76 -24.70 -17.18
CA PHE A 38 25.58 -24.84 -18.65
C PHE A 38 26.45 -23.87 -19.45
N ASP A 39 27.75 -24.09 -19.46
CA ASP A 39 28.73 -23.15 -20.04
C ASP A 39 28.61 -22.99 -21.57
N ASN A 40 28.16 -24.02 -22.29
CA ASN A 40 28.21 -24.08 -23.78
C ASN A 40 26.90 -23.75 -24.50
N TYR A 41 25.80 -23.38 -23.78
CA TYR A 41 24.49 -23.19 -24.42
C TYR A 41 23.98 -21.75 -24.26
N THR A 42 24.33 -20.88 -25.20
CA THR A 42 23.96 -19.44 -25.16
C THR A 42 22.44 -19.21 -25.04
N ILE A 43 21.63 -20.00 -25.77
CA ILE A 43 20.16 -19.87 -25.73
C ILE A 43 19.62 -20.21 -24.35
N VAL A 44 20.14 -21.24 -23.69
CA VAL A 44 19.75 -21.65 -22.34
C VAL A 44 20.11 -20.57 -21.33
N LYS A 45 21.30 -19.96 -21.44
CA LYS A 45 21.73 -18.84 -20.61
C LYS A 45 20.81 -17.64 -20.77
N LEU A 46 20.46 -17.26 -21.98
CA LEU A 46 19.53 -16.15 -22.24
C LEU A 46 18.15 -16.41 -21.60
N PHE A 47 17.63 -17.62 -21.69
CA PHE A 47 16.38 -18.01 -21.07
C PHE A 47 16.44 -17.84 -19.52
N TYR A 48 17.49 -18.37 -18.88
CA TYR A 48 17.66 -18.24 -17.42
C TYR A 48 17.86 -16.79 -16.98
N ILE A 49 18.62 -15.99 -17.71
CA ILE A 49 18.78 -14.56 -17.44
C ILE A 49 17.42 -13.85 -17.48
N THR A 50 16.61 -14.13 -18.48
CA THR A 50 15.28 -13.51 -18.62
C THR A 50 14.37 -13.85 -17.44
N ILE A 51 14.32 -15.12 -17.03
CA ILE A 51 13.51 -15.54 -15.86
C ILE A 51 14.05 -14.91 -14.57
N MET A 52 15.37 -14.84 -14.40
CA MET A 52 15.98 -14.22 -13.22
C MET A 52 15.63 -12.73 -13.12
N ILE A 53 15.72 -11.99 -14.23
CA ILE A 53 15.31 -10.58 -14.27
C ILE A 53 13.83 -10.44 -13.92
N GLY A 54 12.96 -11.31 -14.46
CA GLY A 54 11.54 -11.32 -14.12
C GLY A 54 11.29 -11.60 -12.64
N ALA A 55 11.97 -12.56 -12.05
CA ALA A 55 11.86 -12.89 -10.62
C ALA A 55 12.32 -11.71 -9.72
N ILE A 56 13.44 -11.07 -10.07
CA ILE A 56 13.93 -9.88 -9.37
C ILE A 56 12.92 -8.73 -9.48
N TYR A 57 12.40 -8.48 -10.70
CA TYR A 57 11.39 -7.46 -10.93
C TYR A 57 10.16 -7.67 -10.03
N ILE A 58 9.66 -8.90 -9.96
CA ILE A 58 8.52 -9.26 -9.11
C ILE A 58 8.86 -9.03 -7.62
N LEU A 59 10.04 -9.44 -7.18
CA LEU A 59 10.47 -9.35 -5.79
C LEU A 59 10.57 -7.90 -5.29
N VAL A 60 11.02 -6.97 -6.14
CA VAL A 60 11.17 -5.56 -5.75
C VAL A 60 9.86 -4.77 -5.79
N GLN A 61 8.77 -5.35 -6.32
CA GLN A 61 7.47 -4.68 -6.34
C GLN A 61 6.77 -4.77 -4.98
N PRO A 62 6.54 -3.65 -4.27
CA PRO A 62 5.92 -3.68 -2.95
C PRO A 62 4.54 -4.36 -2.92
N HIS A 63 3.76 -4.23 -4.00
CA HIS A 63 2.43 -4.81 -4.09
C HIS A 63 2.43 -6.33 -4.36
N THR A 64 3.55 -6.93 -4.76
CA THR A 64 3.69 -8.38 -4.86
C THR A 64 3.72 -9.02 -3.46
N LEU A 65 4.46 -8.40 -2.56
CA LEU A 65 4.60 -8.86 -1.19
C LEU A 65 3.43 -8.40 -0.30
N LEU A 66 2.85 -7.24 -0.63
CA LEU A 66 1.72 -6.64 0.06
C LEU A 66 0.61 -6.33 -0.97
N PRO A 67 -0.16 -7.34 -1.41
CA PRO A 67 -1.13 -7.20 -2.51
C PRO A 67 -2.16 -6.09 -2.30
N PHE A 68 -2.48 -5.78 -1.05
CA PHE A 68 -3.41 -4.70 -0.69
C PHE A 68 -2.89 -3.29 -1.09
N LEU A 69 -1.60 -3.14 -1.38
CA LEU A 69 -1.03 -1.88 -1.86
C LEU A 69 -1.21 -1.70 -3.38
N GLY A 70 -1.47 -2.77 -4.12
CA GLY A 70 -1.66 -2.74 -5.57
C GLY A 70 -3.02 -2.22 -6.01
N HIS A 71 -3.26 -2.24 -7.31
CA HIS A 71 -4.58 -1.98 -7.88
C HIS A 71 -5.58 -3.03 -7.41
N SER A 72 -6.83 -2.63 -7.20
CA SER A 72 -7.89 -3.56 -6.82
C SER A 72 -9.19 -3.25 -7.58
N ALA A 73 -9.89 -4.30 -8.02
CA ALA A 73 -11.22 -4.17 -8.55
C ALA A 73 -12.17 -3.83 -7.39
N PHE A 74 -12.84 -2.69 -7.50
CA PHE A 74 -13.80 -2.24 -6.49
C PHE A 74 -14.83 -1.32 -7.14
N PRO A 75 -16.14 -1.62 -7.04
CA PRO A 75 -17.17 -0.79 -7.64
C PRO A 75 -17.29 0.54 -6.88
N SER A 76 -16.91 1.64 -7.53
CA SER A 76 -16.92 2.96 -6.91
C SER A 76 -18.34 3.46 -6.58
N THR A 77 -19.37 2.83 -7.14
CA THR A 77 -20.78 3.15 -6.86
C THR A 77 -21.18 2.85 -5.42
N VAL A 78 -20.50 1.92 -4.73
CA VAL A 78 -20.72 1.64 -3.30
C VAL A 78 -19.96 2.57 -2.37
N ILE A 79 -19.07 3.42 -2.91
CA ILE A 79 -18.32 4.42 -2.15
C ILE A 79 -19.18 5.67 -2.04
N VAL A 80 -19.35 6.20 -0.85
CA VAL A 80 -20.05 7.46 -0.60
C VAL A 80 -19.46 8.61 -1.43
N ASP A 81 -20.24 9.66 -1.68
CA ASP A 81 -19.78 10.76 -2.52
C ASP A 81 -18.79 11.68 -1.80
N GLU A 82 -19.06 11.97 -0.55
CA GLU A 82 -18.18 12.75 0.30
C GLU A 82 -18.29 12.28 1.75
N LYS A 83 -17.15 12.13 2.41
CA LYS A 83 -17.05 11.82 3.84
C LYS A 83 -15.71 12.32 4.35
N TYR A 84 -15.69 12.87 5.55
CA TYR A 84 -14.45 13.23 6.26
C TYR A 84 -14.66 13.13 7.76
N PRO A 85 -13.60 13.06 8.57
CA PRO A 85 -13.69 13.06 10.02
C PRO A 85 -14.41 14.31 10.52
N LYS A 86 -15.28 14.16 11.51
CA LYS A 86 -15.82 15.31 12.21
C LYS A 86 -14.67 16.04 12.91
N ASP A 87 -14.75 17.36 12.97
CA ASP A 87 -13.76 18.20 13.68
C ASP A 87 -12.31 17.97 13.19
N TYR A 88 -12.13 17.76 11.88
CA TYR A 88 -10.81 17.62 11.29
C TYR A 88 -9.91 18.82 11.64
N SER A 89 -8.65 18.55 11.96
CA SER A 89 -7.65 19.54 12.36
C SER A 89 -6.69 19.94 11.23
N TYR A 90 -6.66 19.14 10.15
CA TYR A 90 -5.71 19.30 9.05
C TYR A 90 -6.40 19.22 7.69
N GLN A 91 -5.99 20.09 6.78
CA GLN A 91 -6.46 20.10 5.39
C GLN A 91 -5.26 20.12 4.43
N TYR A 92 -5.31 19.28 3.40
CA TYR A 92 -4.29 19.18 2.36
C TYR A 92 -4.93 19.24 0.98
N VAL A 93 -4.36 20.05 0.08
CA VAL A 93 -4.78 20.10 -1.32
C VAL A 93 -3.87 19.18 -2.13
N LEU A 94 -4.44 18.09 -2.62
CA LEU A 94 -3.74 17.08 -3.40
C LEU A 94 -3.92 17.39 -4.89
N ALA A 95 -2.83 17.72 -5.59
CA ALA A 95 -2.84 17.93 -7.04
C ALA A 95 -2.89 16.59 -7.77
N LEU A 96 -3.90 16.43 -8.63
CA LEU A 96 -4.18 15.22 -9.41
C LEU A 96 -4.58 15.57 -10.86
N PRO A 97 -3.76 16.35 -11.59
CA PRO A 97 -4.12 16.85 -12.91
C PRO A 97 -4.33 15.75 -13.97
N GLU A 98 -3.73 14.57 -13.74
CA GLU A 98 -3.86 13.40 -14.61
C GLU A 98 -5.21 12.69 -14.52
N TYR A 99 -6.02 13.02 -13.52
CA TYR A 99 -7.33 12.41 -13.33
C TYR A 99 -8.46 13.37 -13.73
N ASN A 100 -9.47 12.80 -14.37
CA ASN A 100 -10.68 13.55 -14.73
C ASN A 100 -11.43 14.06 -13.49
N ASN A 101 -12.11 15.19 -13.63
CA ASN A 101 -13.03 15.70 -12.63
C ASN A 101 -14.07 14.64 -12.21
N ASP A 102 -14.61 14.80 -11.02
CA ASP A 102 -15.60 13.93 -10.39
C ASP A 102 -15.15 12.52 -10.02
N LYS A 103 -13.87 12.15 -10.26
CA LYS A 103 -13.33 10.91 -9.71
C LYS A 103 -13.27 11.00 -8.18
N LYS A 104 -13.65 9.90 -7.53
CA LYS A 104 -13.59 9.79 -6.08
C LYS A 104 -12.14 9.48 -5.64
N VAL A 105 -11.71 10.13 -4.58
CA VAL A 105 -10.45 9.87 -3.89
C VAL A 105 -10.79 9.37 -2.49
N ILE A 106 -10.38 8.15 -2.20
CA ILE A 106 -10.48 7.56 -0.86
C ILE A 106 -9.16 7.80 -0.16
N TYR A 107 -9.19 8.27 1.07
CA TYR A 107 -7.98 8.53 1.84
C TYR A 107 -8.13 8.10 3.29
N TRP A 108 -7.01 7.77 3.93
CA TRP A 108 -6.95 7.37 5.33
C TRP A 108 -5.56 7.66 5.92
N ALA A 109 -5.53 7.88 7.22
CA ALA A 109 -4.33 8.17 7.98
C ALA A 109 -4.37 7.48 9.35
N ALA A 110 -3.23 7.47 10.03
CA ALA A 110 -3.17 7.12 11.44
C ALA A 110 -4.03 8.10 12.26
N LYS A 111 -4.50 7.67 13.42
CA LYS A 111 -5.22 8.55 14.33
C LYS A 111 -4.32 9.65 14.87
N GLU A 112 -4.93 10.75 15.28
CA GLU A 112 -4.29 11.81 16.03
C GLU A 112 -4.12 11.38 17.50
N ASP A 113 -2.94 11.61 18.07
CA ASP A 113 -2.77 11.60 19.51
C ASP A 113 -2.82 13.04 20.01
N LYS A 114 -3.73 13.33 20.92
CA LYS A 114 -4.01 14.70 21.42
C LYS A 114 -2.78 15.39 22.00
N ASP A 115 -1.81 14.64 22.47
CA ASP A 115 -0.57 15.17 23.00
C ASP A 115 0.53 15.38 21.95
N ASN A 116 0.27 15.05 20.67
CA ASN A 116 1.16 15.18 19.50
C ASN A 116 2.60 14.63 19.69
N SER A 117 2.89 13.98 20.81
CA SER A 117 4.23 13.52 21.18
C SER A 117 4.43 12.03 20.98
N LYS A 118 3.38 11.27 20.70
CA LYS A 118 3.42 9.82 20.74
C LYS A 118 3.53 9.20 19.35
N VAL A 119 4.62 8.51 19.13
CA VAL A 119 4.75 7.55 18.03
C VAL A 119 4.07 6.26 18.45
N PHE A 120 3.09 5.77 17.68
CA PHE A 120 2.42 4.52 17.99
C PHE A 120 3.34 3.32 17.81
N ASP A 121 3.21 2.32 18.67
CA ASP A 121 4.10 1.16 18.68
C ASP A 121 3.98 0.25 17.45
N ASN A 122 2.85 0.32 16.76
CA ASN A 122 2.60 -0.47 15.55
C ASN A 122 1.43 0.10 14.72
N PRO A 123 1.29 -0.31 13.43
CA PRO A 123 0.22 0.15 12.56
C PRO A 123 -1.19 -0.16 13.08
N TRP A 124 -1.37 -1.28 13.77
CA TRP A 124 -2.69 -1.72 14.24
C TRP A 124 -3.25 -0.77 15.31
N VAL A 125 -2.36 -0.26 16.17
CA VAL A 125 -2.73 0.77 17.15
C VAL A 125 -2.94 2.12 16.47
N ALA A 126 -2.09 2.46 15.49
CA ALA A 126 -2.16 3.72 14.76
C ALA A 126 -3.46 3.87 13.94
N TYR A 127 -3.95 2.79 13.34
CA TYR A 127 -5.17 2.77 12.51
C TYR A 127 -6.37 2.14 13.23
N ASP A 128 -6.32 2.05 14.55
CA ASP A 128 -7.42 1.51 15.33
C ASP A 128 -8.72 2.26 15.02
N ASN A 129 -9.82 1.50 14.83
CA ASN A 129 -11.15 1.96 14.40
C ASN A 129 -11.24 2.64 13.02
N TYR A 130 -10.15 3.03 12.36
CA TYR A 130 -10.17 3.74 11.08
C TYR A 130 -11.05 5.01 11.10
N ASP A 131 -10.95 5.81 12.15
CA ASP A 131 -11.75 7.03 12.31
C ASP A 131 -11.21 8.20 11.46
N ASN A 132 -9.91 8.17 11.13
CA ASN A 132 -9.24 9.20 10.33
C ASN A 132 -9.25 8.83 8.85
N VAL A 133 -10.45 8.75 8.26
CA VAL A 133 -10.68 8.34 6.86
C VAL A 133 -11.69 9.25 6.18
N GLY A 134 -11.57 9.35 4.86
CA GLY A 134 -12.53 10.13 4.12
C GLY A 134 -12.62 9.76 2.63
N VAL A 135 -13.56 10.41 1.98
CA VAL A 135 -13.78 10.38 0.53
C VAL A 135 -14.02 11.80 0.07
N THR A 136 -13.39 12.19 -1.01
CA THR A 136 -13.62 13.48 -1.70
C THR A 136 -13.67 13.28 -3.20
N ARG A 137 -14.04 14.32 -3.94
CA ARG A 137 -14.03 14.33 -5.41
C ARG A 137 -12.92 15.23 -5.94
N ILE A 138 -12.38 14.85 -7.08
CA ILE A 138 -11.45 15.71 -7.83
C ILE A 138 -12.28 16.82 -8.50
N LYS A 139 -11.87 18.06 -8.28
CA LYS A 139 -12.42 19.26 -8.91
C LYS A 139 -11.27 20.09 -9.45
N ASN A 140 -11.31 20.43 -10.73
CA ASN A 140 -10.24 21.23 -11.39
C ASN A 140 -8.83 20.65 -11.22
N GLY A 141 -8.71 19.31 -11.24
CA GLY A 141 -7.43 18.62 -11.05
C GLY A 141 -6.92 18.57 -9.61
N GLU A 142 -7.75 18.92 -8.62
CA GLU A 142 -7.39 18.93 -7.20
C GLU A 142 -8.39 18.15 -6.37
N ALA A 143 -7.91 17.57 -5.28
CA ALA A 143 -8.74 16.91 -4.26
C ALA A 143 -8.41 17.48 -2.88
N VAL A 144 -9.43 17.96 -2.18
CA VAL A 144 -9.27 18.49 -0.81
C VAL A 144 -9.39 17.35 0.20
N ILE A 145 -8.30 17.04 0.85
CA ILE A 145 -8.19 15.99 1.88
C ILE A 145 -8.38 16.66 3.25
N LYS A 146 -9.30 16.15 4.06
CA LYS A 146 -9.60 16.65 5.40
C LYS A 146 -9.39 15.53 6.41
N LEU A 147 -8.46 15.70 7.34
CA LEU A 147 -8.01 14.68 8.29
C LEU A 147 -7.81 15.29 9.68
N HIS A 148 -7.76 14.47 10.71
CA HIS A 148 -7.03 14.79 11.91
C HIS A 148 -5.54 14.65 11.63
N LEU A 149 -4.70 15.51 12.22
CA LEU A 149 -3.24 15.46 12.01
C LEU A 149 -2.71 14.09 12.47
N PRO A 150 -2.22 13.24 11.55
CA PRO A 150 -1.82 11.89 11.94
C PRO A 150 -0.50 11.88 12.69
N ASN A 151 -0.35 10.93 13.60
CA ASN A 151 0.92 10.64 14.24
C ASN A 151 1.73 9.58 13.46
N GLY A 152 3.04 9.55 13.71
CA GLY A 152 3.91 8.49 13.24
C GLY A 152 3.66 7.17 13.96
N TYR A 153 4.19 6.08 13.41
CA TYR A 153 4.12 4.76 14.03
C TYR A 153 5.33 3.90 13.67
N LYS A 154 5.58 2.84 14.44
CA LYS A 154 6.64 1.88 14.18
C LYS A 154 6.15 0.73 13.32
N VAL A 155 6.98 0.29 12.38
CA VAL A 155 6.78 -0.90 11.55
C VAL A 155 7.80 -1.97 11.91
N GLY A 156 7.82 -3.07 11.18
CA GLY A 156 8.75 -4.19 11.43
C GLY A 156 10.18 -3.74 11.73
N MET A 157 10.85 -4.44 12.64
CA MET A 157 12.17 -4.13 13.17
C MET A 157 12.29 -2.78 13.89
N GLY A 158 11.16 -2.21 14.37
CA GLY A 158 11.14 -0.95 15.12
C GLY A 158 11.40 0.31 14.28
N LYS A 159 11.42 0.21 12.95
CA LYS A 159 11.57 1.36 12.07
C LYS A 159 10.40 2.31 12.23
N GLU A 160 10.67 3.56 12.54
CA GLU A 160 9.68 4.61 12.65
C GLU A 160 9.28 5.15 11.28
N VAL A 161 7.98 5.29 11.07
CA VAL A 161 7.39 5.91 9.89
C VAL A 161 6.80 7.26 10.31
N LYS A 162 7.21 8.31 9.59
CA LYS A 162 6.77 9.69 9.83
C LYS A 162 5.26 9.84 9.60
N PRO A 163 4.63 10.90 10.13
CA PRO A 163 3.25 11.23 9.83
C PRO A 163 2.97 11.26 8.33
N HIS A 164 1.90 10.61 7.91
CA HIS A 164 1.51 10.51 6.50
C HIS A 164 0.05 10.10 6.37
N PHE A 165 -0.50 10.32 5.20
CA PHE A 165 -1.77 9.72 4.80
C PHE A 165 -1.60 8.90 3.51
N HIS A 166 -2.50 7.96 3.35
CA HIS A 166 -2.62 7.16 2.14
C HIS A 166 -3.85 7.60 1.36
N TYR A 167 -3.78 7.45 0.04
CA TYR A 167 -4.96 7.64 -0.80
C TYR A 167 -4.98 6.67 -1.97
N ARG A 168 -6.18 6.48 -2.53
CA ARG A 168 -6.46 5.80 -3.79
C ARG A 168 -7.44 6.62 -4.61
N VAL A 169 -7.27 6.60 -5.92
CA VAL A 169 -8.21 7.21 -6.86
C VAL A 169 -9.06 6.13 -7.50
N CYS A 170 -10.34 6.37 -7.64
CA CYS A 170 -11.24 5.52 -8.43
C CYS A 170 -10.92 5.72 -9.91
N CYS A 171 -10.23 4.74 -10.50
CA CYS A 171 -9.81 4.75 -11.90
C CYS A 171 -10.82 4.04 -12.79
N ASN A 172 -10.68 4.26 -14.13
CA ASN A 172 -11.36 3.55 -15.21
C ASN A 172 -12.82 3.14 -14.97
N LYS A 173 -13.76 3.83 -15.59
CA LYS A 173 -15.20 3.50 -15.61
C LYS A 173 -15.77 3.07 -14.24
N ASN A 174 -15.15 3.55 -13.14
CA ASN A 174 -15.56 3.33 -11.75
C ASN A 174 -15.50 1.86 -11.25
N ILE A 175 -14.66 1.02 -11.85
CA ILE A 175 -14.52 -0.40 -11.45
C ILE A 175 -13.17 -0.74 -10.84
N MET A 176 -12.22 0.21 -10.81
CA MET A 176 -10.87 -0.01 -10.30
C MET A 176 -10.45 1.10 -9.34
N LEU A 177 -9.80 0.69 -8.26
CA LEU A 177 -9.01 1.59 -7.41
C LEU A 177 -7.56 1.58 -7.86
N SER A 178 -6.91 2.75 -7.87
CA SER A 178 -5.47 2.86 -8.09
C SER A 178 -4.69 2.06 -7.04
N LYS A 179 -3.40 1.89 -7.25
CA LYS A 179 -2.49 1.51 -6.16
C LYS A 179 -2.61 2.50 -5.00
N VAL A 180 -2.11 2.12 -3.83
CA VAL A 180 -1.98 3.04 -2.69
C VAL A 180 -0.86 4.04 -2.97
N TYR A 181 -1.16 5.30 -2.80
CA TYR A 181 -0.18 6.38 -2.76
C TYR A 181 -0.03 6.86 -1.32
N THR A 182 1.15 7.34 -0.98
CA THR A 182 1.48 7.84 0.36
C THR A 182 2.00 9.26 0.25
N VAL A 183 1.47 10.16 1.08
CA VAL A 183 1.91 11.55 1.20
C VAL A 183 2.38 11.77 2.63
N TYR A 184 3.63 12.15 2.80
CA TYR A 184 4.19 12.53 4.10
C TYR A 184 3.85 13.99 4.41
N ILE A 185 3.60 14.24 5.69
CA ILE A 185 3.16 15.55 6.21
C ILE A 185 4.28 16.15 7.06
#